data_2004f5ddd19b93b89f30833e9549970e
#
_entry.id   2004f5ddd19b93b89f30833e9549970e
#
_cell.length_a   1.000
_cell.length_b   1.000
_cell.length_c   1.000
_cell.angle_alpha   90.00
_cell.angle_beta   90.00
_cell.angle_gamma   90.00
#
_symmetry.space_group_name_H-M   'P 1'
#
loop_
_entity.id
_entity.type
_entity.pdbx_description
1 polymer ?
#
loop_
_entity_poly.entity_id
_entity_poly.type
_entity_poly.pdbx_seq_one_letter_code
_entity_poly.pdbx_strand_id
1 'polypeptide(L)'
;MINIWIEAQFVEPSSVLPKSFRLTAGTGKPHDVYFCESCGTTLWSRYHIVPGDCLFVRAGTLDTPEAVRPDVHIYTRSKLPWLSLPEGVPAFSSSYKLDEVWSAESKERLRRNRAAQA
;
A
#
# COMPACT_ATOMS: atom_id res chain seq x y z
N MET A 1 0.80 -4.20 9.73
CA MET A 1 1.59 -3.46 8.69
C MET A 1 0.73 -2.35 8.15
N ILE A 2 1.31 -1.17 7.95
CA ILE A 2 0.62 0.00 7.39
C ILE A 2 1.19 0.27 6.00
N ASN A 3 0.32 0.27 5.00
CA ASN A 3 0.67 0.57 3.62
C ASN A 3 0.08 1.91 3.20
N ILE A 4 0.86 2.68 2.45
CA ILE A 4 0.41 3.89 1.80
C ILE A 4 0.28 3.58 0.30
N TRP A 5 -0.92 3.75 -0.25
CA TRP A 5 -1.15 3.63 -1.68
C TRP A 5 -0.87 4.99 -2.33
N ILE A 6 0.16 5.06 -3.14
CA ILE A 6 0.65 6.31 -3.73
C ILE A 6 1.15 6.09 -5.16
N GLU A 7 1.07 7.11 -5.98
CA GLU A 7 1.61 7.10 -7.33
C GLU A 7 3.13 6.90 -7.32
N ALA A 8 3.65 6.03 -8.17
CA ALA A 8 5.06 5.65 -8.18
C ALA A 8 6.01 6.83 -8.41
N GLN A 9 5.57 7.84 -9.15
CA GLN A 9 6.38 9.05 -9.42
C GLN A 9 6.76 9.85 -8.16
N PHE A 10 6.04 9.65 -7.05
CA PHE A 10 6.31 10.35 -5.79
C PHE A 10 7.14 9.51 -4.81
N VAL A 11 7.63 8.34 -5.22
CA VAL A 11 8.41 7.45 -4.37
C VAL A 11 9.85 7.42 -4.85
N GLU A 12 10.76 7.90 -4.00
CA GLU A 12 12.20 7.90 -4.26
C GLU A 12 12.93 7.21 -3.09
N PRO A 13 13.85 6.28 -3.39
CA PRO A 13 14.71 5.73 -2.34
C PRO A 13 15.74 6.78 -1.91
N SER A 14 16.00 6.85 -0.59
CA SER A 14 16.89 7.88 -0.03
C SER A 14 18.38 7.62 -0.30
N SER A 15 18.77 6.39 -0.63
CA SER A 15 20.17 6.02 -0.82
C SER A 15 20.35 4.99 -1.94
N VAL A 16 20.32 3.71 -1.61
CA VAL A 16 20.57 2.63 -2.57
C VAL A 16 19.24 2.14 -3.18
N LEU A 17 19.24 1.86 -4.48
CA LEU A 17 18.09 1.27 -5.16
C LEU A 17 17.75 -0.09 -4.53
N PRO A 18 16.50 -0.34 -4.17
CA PRO A 18 16.10 -1.62 -3.62
C PRO A 18 16.14 -2.73 -4.67
N LYS A 19 16.29 -3.97 -4.21
CA LYS A 19 16.06 -5.17 -5.01
C LYS A 19 14.61 -5.59 -4.92
N SER A 20 14.18 -6.44 -5.83
CA SER A 20 12.83 -6.98 -5.83
C SER A 20 12.82 -8.49 -6.07
N PHE A 21 11.75 -9.11 -5.60
CA PHE A 21 11.39 -10.48 -5.96
C PHE A 21 9.90 -10.56 -6.21
N ARG A 22 9.49 -11.54 -7.03
CA ARG A 22 8.10 -11.69 -7.43
C ARG A 22 7.45 -12.85 -6.70
N LEU A 23 6.27 -12.57 -6.15
CA LEU A 23 5.37 -13.57 -5.58
C LEU A 23 4.09 -13.63 -6.40
N THR A 24 3.39 -14.76 -6.31
CA THR A 24 2.00 -14.84 -6.75
C THR A 24 1.11 -14.59 -5.56
N ALA A 25 0.33 -13.51 -5.61
CA ALA A 25 -0.62 -13.18 -4.56
C ALA A 25 -1.81 -14.15 -4.56
N GLY A 26 -2.60 -14.14 -3.48
CA GLY A 26 -3.83 -14.92 -3.38
C GLY A 26 -4.86 -14.62 -4.47
N THR A 27 -4.72 -13.51 -5.17
CA THR A 27 -5.52 -13.13 -6.34
C THR A 27 -5.12 -13.86 -7.63
N GLY A 28 -4.01 -14.61 -7.63
CA GLY A 28 -3.40 -15.20 -8.84
C GLY A 28 -2.61 -14.22 -9.69
N LYS A 29 -2.54 -12.95 -9.29
CA LYS A 29 -1.77 -11.91 -10.02
C LYS A 29 -0.39 -11.70 -9.39
N PRO A 30 0.60 -11.26 -10.18
CA PRO A 30 1.94 -10.99 -9.65
C PRO A 30 1.94 -9.90 -8.58
N HIS A 31 2.84 -10.08 -7.63
CA HIS A 31 3.09 -9.16 -6.53
C HIS A 31 4.60 -9.00 -6.40
N ASP A 32 5.12 -7.84 -6.73
CA ASP A 32 6.54 -7.54 -6.63
C ASP A 32 6.82 -6.86 -5.30
N VAL A 33 7.75 -7.41 -4.54
CA VAL A 33 8.17 -6.90 -3.22
C VAL A 33 9.57 -6.30 -3.36
N TYR A 34 9.71 -5.04 -2.98
CA TYR A 34 10.97 -4.30 -3.02
C TYR A 34 11.54 -4.18 -1.61
N PHE A 35 12.81 -4.50 -1.47
CA PHE A 35 13.47 -4.58 -0.16
C PHE A 35 14.89 -4.01 -0.21
N CYS A 36 15.37 -3.60 0.96
CA CYS A 36 16.77 -3.20 1.14
C CYS A 36 17.67 -4.44 1.12
N GLU A 37 18.60 -4.48 0.20
CA GLU A 37 19.55 -5.59 0.09
C GLU A 37 20.43 -5.75 1.33
N SER A 38 20.78 -4.64 2.00
CA SER A 38 21.69 -4.66 3.15
C SER A 38 21.05 -5.21 4.42
N CYS A 39 19.76 -4.91 4.68
CA CYS A 39 19.07 -5.30 5.92
C CYS A 39 17.82 -6.13 5.72
N GLY A 40 17.36 -6.32 4.48
CA GLY A 40 16.16 -7.09 4.17
C GLY A 40 14.84 -6.39 4.43
N THR A 41 14.85 -5.14 4.91
CA THR A 41 13.60 -4.39 5.19
C THR A 41 12.80 -4.21 3.92
N THR A 42 11.53 -4.62 3.95
CA THR A 42 10.59 -4.38 2.86
C THR A 42 10.20 -2.90 2.82
N LEU A 43 10.36 -2.27 1.66
CA LEU A 43 10.10 -0.85 1.46
C LEU A 43 8.74 -0.59 0.84
N TRP A 44 8.43 -1.25 -0.26
CA TRP A 44 7.14 -1.16 -0.93
C TRP A 44 6.83 -2.39 -1.75
N SER A 45 5.57 -2.47 -2.18
CA SER A 45 5.09 -3.53 -3.07
C SER A 45 4.39 -2.92 -4.28
N ARG A 46 4.44 -3.65 -5.38
CA ARG A 46 3.62 -3.39 -6.57
C ARG A 46 2.68 -4.57 -6.77
N TYR A 47 1.38 -4.32 -6.68
CA TYR A 47 0.34 -5.32 -6.95
C TYR A 47 -0.17 -5.14 -8.37
N HIS A 48 0.08 -6.12 -9.24
CA HIS A 48 -0.31 -6.02 -10.65
C HIS A 48 -1.82 -6.13 -10.90
N ILE A 49 -2.60 -6.47 -9.87
CA ILE A 49 -4.04 -6.41 -9.93
C ILE A 49 -4.57 -4.97 -9.81
N VAL A 50 -3.79 -4.08 -9.20
CA VAL A 50 -4.18 -2.68 -9.02
C VAL A 50 -3.86 -1.91 -10.30
N PRO A 51 -4.83 -1.23 -10.89
CA PRO A 51 -4.60 -0.47 -12.11
C PRO A 51 -3.83 0.83 -11.84
N GLY A 52 -3.15 1.32 -12.88
CA GLY A 52 -2.32 2.52 -12.80
C GLY A 52 -0.89 2.21 -12.37
N ASP A 53 -0.08 3.25 -12.23
CA ASP A 53 1.30 3.16 -11.79
C ASP A 53 1.42 3.60 -10.33
N CYS A 54 1.05 2.70 -9.43
CA CYS A 54 1.02 2.94 -8.00
C CYS A 54 1.86 1.92 -7.23
N LEU A 55 2.36 2.36 -6.08
CA LEU A 55 3.09 1.53 -5.13
C LEU A 55 2.38 1.53 -3.78
N PHE A 56 2.61 0.47 -3.02
CA PHE A 56 2.15 0.33 -1.63
C PHE A 56 3.37 0.44 -0.72
N VAL A 57 3.63 1.65 -0.23
CA VAL A 57 4.81 1.96 0.59
C VAL A 57 4.57 1.60 2.04
N ARG A 58 5.53 0.94 2.66
CA ARG A 58 5.50 0.63 4.09
C ARG A 58 5.69 1.91 4.89
N ALA A 59 4.67 2.33 5.63
CA ALA A 59 4.68 3.60 6.37
C ALA A 59 5.84 3.72 7.37
N GLY A 60 6.21 2.61 8.00
CA GLY A 60 7.31 2.58 8.97
C GLY A 60 8.70 2.86 8.39
N THR A 61 8.85 2.86 7.06
CA THR A 61 10.12 3.15 6.38
C THR A 61 10.25 4.60 5.91
N LEU A 62 9.25 5.42 6.17
CA LEU A 62 9.30 6.85 5.87
C LEU A 62 10.20 7.60 6.84
N ASP A 63 10.72 8.76 6.40
CA ASP A 63 11.51 9.63 7.28
C ASP A 63 10.68 10.18 8.44
N THR A 64 9.37 10.38 8.22
CA THR A 64 8.42 10.88 9.24
C THR A 64 7.19 9.96 9.32
N PRO A 65 7.33 8.72 9.84
CA PRO A 65 6.24 7.75 9.84
C PRO A 65 5.05 8.18 10.71
N GLU A 66 5.25 8.98 11.73
CA GLU A 66 4.21 9.51 12.61
C GLU A 66 3.24 10.48 11.90
N ALA A 67 3.59 10.97 10.73
CA ALA A 67 2.69 11.80 9.92
C ALA A 67 1.57 11.00 9.27
N VAL A 68 1.67 9.66 9.26
CA VAL A 68 0.71 8.77 8.60
C VAL A 68 -0.24 8.17 9.62
N ARG A 69 -1.55 8.33 9.36
CA ARG A 69 -2.61 7.64 10.10
C ARG A 69 -3.39 6.75 9.13
N PRO A 70 -3.68 5.50 9.50
CA PRO A 70 -4.52 4.63 8.67
C PRO A 70 -5.93 5.21 8.50
N ASP A 71 -6.42 5.19 7.26
CA ASP A 71 -7.80 5.59 6.92
C ASP A 71 -8.75 4.40 6.95
N VAL A 72 -8.22 3.18 6.89
CA VAL A 72 -9.00 1.95 6.80
C VAL A 72 -8.17 0.76 7.28
N HIS A 73 -8.84 -0.20 7.91
CA HIS A 73 -8.27 -1.50 8.26
C HIS A 73 -8.89 -2.57 7.40
N ILE A 74 -8.05 -3.43 6.81
CA ILE A 74 -8.50 -4.51 5.92
C ILE A 74 -8.00 -5.85 6.40
N TYR A 75 -8.64 -6.94 5.92
CA TYR A 75 -8.32 -8.31 6.31
C TYR A 75 -8.33 -8.54 7.82
N THR A 76 -9.25 -7.90 8.52
CA THR A 76 -9.36 -8.01 9.98
C THR A 76 -9.71 -9.42 10.43
N ARG A 77 -10.21 -10.30 9.53
CA ARG A 77 -10.42 -11.73 9.80
C ARG A 77 -9.14 -12.45 10.20
N SER A 78 -7.98 -11.93 9.78
CA SER A 78 -6.66 -12.48 10.12
C SER A 78 -5.97 -11.72 11.23
N LYS A 79 -6.65 -10.76 11.85
CA LYS A 79 -6.13 -9.97 12.97
C LYS A 79 -5.90 -10.88 14.17
N LEU A 80 -4.78 -10.65 14.88
CA LEU A 80 -4.53 -11.34 16.15
C LEU A 80 -5.56 -10.88 17.20
N PRO A 81 -6.11 -11.81 18.01
CA PRO A 81 -7.22 -11.50 18.90
C PRO A 81 -6.94 -10.40 19.94
N TRP A 82 -5.68 -10.26 20.35
CA TRP A 82 -5.26 -9.28 21.35
C TRP A 82 -5.01 -7.88 20.77
N LEU A 83 -4.98 -7.73 19.44
CA LEU A 83 -4.77 -6.44 18.80
C LEU A 83 -6.08 -5.66 18.74
N SER A 84 -6.10 -4.48 19.38
CA SER A 84 -7.22 -3.55 19.32
C SER A 84 -7.02 -2.53 18.21
N LEU A 85 -8.05 -2.34 17.39
CA LEU A 85 -8.04 -1.31 16.35
C LEU A 85 -8.65 -0.01 16.89
N PRO A 86 -8.17 1.18 16.46
CA PRO A 86 -8.76 2.44 16.85
C PRO A 86 -10.24 2.54 16.46
N GLU A 87 -11.07 3.07 17.35
CA GLU A 87 -12.47 3.37 17.05
C GLU A 87 -12.58 4.49 16.00
N GLY A 88 -13.66 4.49 15.23
CA GLY A 88 -13.94 5.52 14.24
C GLY A 88 -13.21 5.36 12.91
N VAL A 89 -12.38 4.34 12.76
CA VAL A 89 -11.73 4.01 11.50
C VAL A 89 -12.43 2.81 10.86
N PRO A 90 -12.89 2.90 9.60
CA PRO A 90 -13.54 1.77 8.93
C PRO A 90 -12.66 0.51 8.95
N ALA A 91 -13.28 -0.64 9.22
CA ALA A 91 -12.59 -1.92 9.25
C ALA A 91 -13.40 -2.97 8.48
N PHE A 92 -12.71 -3.74 7.64
CA PHE A 92 -13.30 -4.73 6.76
C PHE A 92 -12.65 -6.10 6.96
N SER A 93 -13.46 -7.15 7.00
CA SER A 93 -12.95 -8.53 7.17
C SER A 93 -12.05 -8.98 6.02
N SER A 94 -12.28 -8.44 4.83
CA SER A 94 -11.49 -8.66 3.61
C SER A 94 -11.05 -7.31 3.06
N SER A 95 -11.13 -7.10 1.74
CA SER A 95 -10.88 -5.80 1.12
C SER A 95 -12.13 -4.92 1.12
N TYR A 96 -12.06 -3.75 0.54
CA TYR A 96 -13.15 -2.77 0.46
C TYR A 96 -13.29 -2.24 -0.97
N LYS A 97 -14.41 -1.58 -1.25
CA LYS A 97 -14.60 -0.81 -2.49
C LYS A 97 -14.09 0.60 -2.28
N LEU A 98 -13.35 1.14 -3.26
CA LEU A 98 -12.77 2.48 -3.16
C LEU A 98 -13.83 3.55 -2.87
N ASP A 99 -15.01 3.42 -3.46
CA ASP A 99 -16.11 4.37 -3.27
C ASP A 99 -16.63 4.45 -1.82
N GLU A 100 -16.41 3.40 -1.03
CA GLU A 100 -16.85 3.35 0.37
C GLU A 100 -15.88 4.07 1.32
N VAL A 101 -14.61 4.26 0.93
CA VAL A 101 -13.56 4.75 1.83
C VAL A 101 -12.85 5.98 1.30
N TRP A 102 -12.54 6.02 0.00
CA TRP A 102 -11.68 7.05 -0.57
C TRP A 102 -12.42 8.39 -0.74
N SER A 103 -11.70 9.48 -0.45
CA SER A 103 -12.17 10.84 -0.76
C SER A 103 -12.29 11.04 -2.28
N ALA A 104 -13.10 12.03 -2.67
CA ALA A 104 -13.22 12.42 -4.08
C ALA A 104 -11.87 12.83 -4.68
N GLU A 105 -11.05 13.53 -3.89
CA GLU A 105 -9.71 13.94 -4.31
C GLU A 105 -8.80 12.74 -4.60
N SER A 106 -8.76 11.76 -3.70
CA SER A 106 -7.94 10.55 -3.88
C SER A 106 -8.40 9.73 -5.08
N LYS A 107 -9.72 9.61 -5.30
CA LYS A 107 -10.27 8.93 -6.47
C LYS A 107 -9.89 9.63 -7.77
N GLU A 108 -9.91 10.95 -7.80
CA GLU A 108 -9.51 11.74 -8.97
C GLU A 108 -8.00 11.60 -9.26
N ARG A 109 -7.15 11.58 -8.24
CA ARG A 109 -5.72 11.32 -8.40
C ARG A 109 -5.49 9.97 -9.06
N LEU A 110 -6.17 8.93 -8.58
CA LEU A 110 -6.07 7.58 -9.16
C LEU A 110 -6.55 7.55 -10.60
N ARG A 111 -7.65 8.24 -10.91
CA ARG A 111 -8.18 8.34 -12.29
C ARG A 111 -7.15 8.96 -13.24
N ARG A 112 -6.50 10.05 -12.82
CA ARG A 112 -5.44 10.70 -13.61
C ARG A 112 -4.24 9.77 -13.81
N ASN A 113 -3.82 9.06 -12.76
CA ASN A 113 -2.72 8.13 -12.83
C ASN A 113 -2.99 7.00 -13.83
N ARG A 114 -4.21 6.43 -13.81
CA ARG A 114 -4.64 5.42 -14.79
C ARG A 114 -4.65 5.95 -16.22
N ALA A 115 -5.16 7.15 -16.43
CA ALA A 115 -5.22 7.77 -17.76
C ALA A 115 -3.81 8.00 -18.35
N ALA A 116 -2.84 8.35 -17.52
CA ALA A 116 -1.46 8.54 -17.94
C ALA A 116 -0.76 7.23 -18.37
N GLN A 117 -1.31 6.06 -17.98
CA GLN A 117 -0.79 4.73 -18.33
C GLN A 117 -1.50 4.12 -19.56
N ALA A 118 -2.54 4.78 -20.05
CA ALA A 118 -3.31 4.31 -21.20
C ALA A 118 -2.56 4.50 -22.54
#